data_50963fe28f007edbd3231f6079074c02
#
_entry.id   50963fe28f007edbd3231f6079074c02
#
_cell.length_a   1.000
_cell.length_b   1.000
_cell.length_c   1.000
_cell.angle_alpha   90.00
_cell.angle_beta   90.00
_cell.angle_gamma   90.00
#
_symmetry.space_group_name_H-M   'P 1'
#
loop_
_entity.id
_entity.type
_entity.pdbx_description
1 polymer ?
#
loop_
_entity_poly.entity_id
_entity_poly.type
_entity_poly.pdbx_seq_one_letter_code
_entity_poly.pdbx_strand_id
1 'polypeptide(L)'
;MRSFANSIGKPEQGCINEDAVIAQENIIAVSDGAGGGGLFAERWSAYLLNHLPATPISSADELDAWIGDIWEPYYNQCETDARILGGLSLDKFYDEGSFATLVAVWRLSDTECQWMSFGDSVAFHYNYRTKQLEHSFGTLADFDKP
;
A
#
# COMPACT_ATOMS: atom_id res chain seq x y z
N MET A 1 -11.56 15.21 11.93
CA MET A 1 -10.81 14.02 12.40
C MET A 1 -9.35 14.42 12.61
N ARG A 2 -8.68 13.92 13.65
CA ARG A 2 -7.22 14.06 13.76
C ARG A 2 -6.61 12.80 13.20
N SER A 3 -5.77 12.91 12.18
CA SER A 3 -5.00 11.82 11.61
C SER A 3 -3.52 12.00 11.95
N PHE A 4 -2.84 10.90 12.14
CA PHE A 4 -1.41 10.85 12.38
C PHE A 4 -0.82 9.68 11.59
N ALA A 5 0.29 9.90 10.93
CA ALA A 5 1.03 8.86 10.21
C ALA A 5 2.50 8.92 10.60
N ASN A 6 3.12 7.77 10.74
CA ASN A 6 4.56 7.64 10.95
C ASN A 6 5.06 6.37 10.26
N SER A 7 6.28 6.43 9.76
CA SER A 7 7.00 5.30 9.18
C SER A 7 8.44 5.33 9.69
N ILE A 8 8.98 4.17 10.00
CA ILE A 8 10.35 4.02 10.52
C ILE A 8 11.09 3.06 9.60
N GLY A 9 12.15 3.56 8.96
CA GLY A 9 13.03 2.72 8.15
C GLY A 9 13.79 1.69 8.99
N LYS A 10 14.24 0.62 8.35
CA LYS A 10 15.10 -0.40 8.99
C LYS A 10 16.38 0.26 9.51
N PRO A 11 16.90 -0.16 10.69
CA PRO A 11 18.05 0.50 11.32
C PRO A 11 19.39 0.22 10.59
N GLU A 12 19.40 -0.64 9.60
CA GLU A 12 20.58 -1.00 8.82
C GLU A 12 21.01 0.15 7.90
N GLN A 13 22.30 0.44 7.93
CA GLN A 13 22.85 1.56 7.15
C GLN A 13 22.70 1.30 5.65
N GLY A 14 22.05 2.22 4.95
CA GLY A 14 21.82 2.15 3.50
C GLY A 14 20.54 1.44 3.06
N CYS A 15 19.72 0.95 4.01
CA CYS A 15 18.40 0.43 3.67
C CYS A 15 17.44 1.58 3.34
N ILE A 16 16.79 1.46 2.18
CA ILE A 16 15.70 2.34 1.79
C ILE A 16 14.45 1.91 2.56
N ASN A 17 13.70 2.87 3.09
CA ASN A 17 12.38 2.58 3.63
C ASN A 17 11.42 2.34 2.45
N GLU A 18 10.91 1.12 2.35
CA GLU A 18 10.02 0.69 1.27
C GLU A 18 8.55 0.97 1.59
N ASP A 19 8.26 1.38 2.83
CA ASP A 19 6.91 1.69 3.28
C ASP A 19 6.54 3.13 2.94
N ALA A 20 5.26 3.32 2.63
CA ALA A 20 4.65 4.63 2.44
C ALA A 20 3.43 4.80 3.33
N VAL A 21 3.20 6.01 3.80
CA VAL A 21 2.05 6.37 4.63
C VAL A 21 1.47 7.71 4.19
N ILE A 22 0.15 7.82 4.22
CA ILE A 22 -0.54 9.11 4.07
C ILE A 22 -1.56 9.30 5.18
N ALA A 23 -1.72 10.56 5.61
CA ALA A 23 -2.75 10.99 6.56
C ALA A 23 -3.32 12.32 6.08
N GLN A 24 -4.38 12.26 5.31
CA GLN A 24 -5.12 13.40 4.78
C GLN A 24 -6.43 13.59 5.56
N GLU A 25 -7.19 14.62 5.21
CA GLU A 25 -8.43 14.94 5.92
C GLU A 25 -9.45 13.77 5.89
N ASN A 26 -9.58 13.13 4.75
CA ASN A 26 -10.59 12.08 4.53
C ASN A 26 -10.01 10.71 4.17
N ILE A 27 -8.70 10.59 4.04
CA ILE A 27 -8.03 9.32 3.69
C ILE A 27 -6.80 9.13 4.56
N ILE A 28 -6.70 7.95 5.16
CA ILE A 28 -5.48 7.46 5.77
C ILE A 28 -5.12 6.13 5.11
N ALA A 29 -3.86 5.94 4.77
CA ALA A 29 -3.44 4.71 4.13
C ALA A 29 -1.97 4.38 4.44
N VAL A 30 -1.68 3.09 4.37
CA VAL A 30 -0.33 2.52 4.49
C VAL A 30 -0.13 1.54 3.33
N SER A 31 1.07 1.54 2.79
CA SER A 31 1.53 0.57 1.79
C SER A 31 2.92 0.11 2.18
N ASP A 32 3.10 -1.19 2.34
CA ASP A 32 4.37 -1.85 2.62
C ASP A 32 4.95 -2.38 1.31
N GLY A 33 6.09 -1.84 0.91
CA GLY A 33 6.80 -2.26 -0.29
C GLY A 33 7.64 -3.50 -0.03
N ALA A 34 7.41 -4.56 -0.77
CA ALA A 34 8.13 -5.81 -0.63
C ALA A 34 9.41 -5.84 -1.50
N GLY A 35 10.55 -5.47 -0.93
CA GLY A 35 11.85 -5.42 -1.63
C GLY A 35 12.55 -6.78 -1.80
N GLY A 36 12.00 -7.85 -1.22
CA GLY A 36 12.64 -9.18 -1.25
C GLY A 36 12.63 -9.87 -2.62
N GLY A 37 11.74 -9.51 -3.51
CA GLY A 37 11.54 -10.14 -4.80
C GLY A 37 11.51 -9.18 -5.99
N GLY A 38 11.30 -7.87 -5.80
CA GLY A 38 11.10 -6.91 -6.87
C GLY A 38 12.13 -5.80 -6.94
N LEU A 39 11.92 -4.88 -7.88
CA LEU A 39 12.64 -3.62 -8.00
C LEU A 39 11.69 -2.46 -7.70
N PHE A 40 12.22 -1.39 -7.10
CA PHE A 40 11.50 -0.13 -6.88
C PHE A 40 10.25 -0.28 -5.97
N ALA A 41 10.30 -1.18 -5.00
CA ALA A 41 9.19 -1.40 -4.07
C ALA A 41 8.80 -0.11 -3.31
N GLU A 42 9.79 0.69 -2.90
CA GLU A 42 9.63 2.00 -2.28
C GLU A 42 8.90 3.00 -3.17
N ARG A 43 9.11 2.89 -4.49
CA ARG A 43 8.41 3.76 -5.44
C ARG A 43 6.98 3.31 -5.67
N TRP A 44 6.76 1.99 -5.73
CA TRP A 44 5.44 1.45 -5.95
C TRP A 44 4.51 1.72 -4.76
N SER A 45 4.97 1.51 -3.53
CA SER A 45 4.21 1.83 -2.33
C SER A 45 3.82 3.32 -2.27
N ALA A 46 4.77 4.21 -2.54
CA ALA A 46 4.50 5.65 -2.60
C ALA A 46 3.58 6.03 -3.77
N TYR A 47 3.76 5.41 -4.93
CA TYR A 47 2.95 5.67 -6.12
C TYR A 47 1.49 5.30 -5.91
N LEU A 48 1.22 4.12 -5.33
CA LEU A 48 -0.12 3.68 -4.97
C LEU A 48 -0.83 4.71 -4.09
N LEU A 49 -0.17 5.15 -3.01
CA LEU A 49 -0.78 6.10 -2.08
C LEU A 49 -1.05 7.48 -2.71
N ASN A 50 -0.16 7.93 -3.58
CA ASN A 50 -0.32 9.19 -4.28
C ASN A 50 -1.44 9.20 -5.34
N HIS A 51 -1.89 8.02 -5.77
CA HIS A 51 -2.93 7.84 -6.78
C HIS A 51 -4.24 7.28 -6.20
N LEU A 52 -4.34 7.17 -4.86
CA LEU A 52 -5.59 6.70 -4.24
C LEU A 52 -6.76 7.60 -4.64
N PRO A 53 -7.88 7.01 -5.08
CA PRO A 53 -9.06 7.78 -5.44
C PRO A 53 -9.70 8.41 -4.20
N ALA A 54 -10.37 9.55 -4.38
CA ALA A 54 -11.12 10.20 -3.31
C ALA A 54 -12.34 9.38 -2.84
N THR A 55 -12.85 8.52 -3.72
CA THR A 55 -13.95 7.58 -3.43
C THR A 55 -13.37 6.23 -3.02
N PRO A 56 -13.99 5.53 -2.04
CA PRO A 56 -13.53 4.20 -1.63
C PRO A 56 -13.51 3.19 -2.77
N ILE A 57 -12.53 2.32 -2.74
CA ILE A 57 -12.50 1.09 -3.55
C ILE A 57 -13.24 0.02 -2.76
N SER A 58 -14.31 -0.52 -3.32
CA SER A 58 -15.29 -1.36 -2.59
C SER A 58 -15.27 -2.83 -3.00
N SER A 59 -14.54 -3.18 -4.05
CA SER A 59 -14.46 -4.56 -4.56
C SER A 59 -13.09 -4.87 -5.19
N ALA A 60 -12.83 -6.15 -5.39
CA ALA A 60 -11.64 -6.59 -6.12
C ALA A 60 -11.63 -6.09 -7.57
N ASP A 61 -12.80 -6.06 -8.23
CA ASP A 61 -12.92 -5.57 -9.62
C ASP A 61 -12.61 -4.07 -9.70
N GLU A 62 -13.05 -3.28 -8.72
CA GLU A 62 -12.72 -1.85 -8.64
C GLU A 62 -11.21 -1.64 -8.35
N LEU A 63 -10.61 -2.49 -7.51
CA LEU A 63 -9.18 -2.45 -7.26
C LEU A 63 -8.39 -2.74 -8.54
N ASP A 64 -8.76 -3.79 -9.26
CA ASP A 64 -8.12 -4.18 -10.51
C ASP A 64 -8.27 -3.09 -11.59
N ALA A 65 -9.46 -2.51 -11.72
CA ALA A 65 -9.71 -1.40 -12.64
C ALA A 65 -8.86 -0.16 -12.28
N TRP A 66 -8.79 0.20 -11.01
CA TRP A 66 -7.96 1.33 -10.57
C TRP A 66 -6.47 1.09 -10.83
N ILE A 67 -5.94 -0.10 -10.53
CA ILE A 67 -4.55 -0.47 -10.86
C ILE A 67 -4.34 -0.40 -12.37
N GLY A 68 -5.31 -0.91 -13.16
CA GLY A 68 -5.30 -0.85 -14.62
C GLY A 68 -5.19 0.58 -15.17
N ASP A 69 -5.79 1.55 -14.48
CA ASP A 69 -5.75 2.97 -14.89
C ASP A 69 -4.41 3.66 -14.56
N ILE A 70 -3.70 3.20 -13.52
CA ILE A 70 -2.52 3.93 -13.03
C ILE A 70 -1.17 3.26 -13.33
N TRP A 71 -1.13 1.96 -13.65
CA TRP A 71 0.12 1.17 -13.69
C TRP A 71 1.07 1.58 -14.84
N GLU A 72 0.55 1.94 -16.01
CA GLU A 72 1.35 2.09 -17.23
C GLU A 72 2.39 3.22 -17.13
N PRO A 73 2.06 4.44 -16.66
CA PRO A 73 3.08 5.49 -16.49
C PRO A 73 4.18 5.10 -15.50
N TYR A 74 3.81 4.42 -14.41
CA TYR A 74 4.77 3.90 -13.44
C TYR A 74 5.70 2.87 -14.07
N TYR A 75 5.14 1.89 -14.78
CA TYR A 75 5.88 0.83 -15.46
C TYR A 75 6.91 1.42 -16.44
N ASN A 76 6.48 2.33 -17.31
CA ASN A 76 7.34 2.95 -18.31
C ASN A 76 8.52 3.73 -17.69
N GLN A 77 8.29 4.39 -16.55
CA GLN A 77 9.35 5.08 -15.83
C GLN A 77 10.33 4.08 -15.20
N CYS A 78 9.82 3.04 -14.54
CA CYS A 78 10.65 2.01 -13.92
C CYS A 78 11.46 1.21 -14.95
N GLU A 79 10.87 0.89 -16.11
CA GLU A 79 11.59 0.25 -17.21
C GLU A 79 12.75 1.11 -17.69
N THR A 80 12.53 2.42 -17.87
CA THR A 80 13.57 3.36 -18.25
C THR A 80 14.69 3.41 -17.22
N ASP A 81 14.34 3.50 -15.94
CA ASP A 81 15.32 3.59 -14.86
C ASP A 81 16.09 2.26 -14.68
N ALA A 82 15.42 1.12 -14.80
CA ALA A 82 16.09 -0.19 -14.78
C ALA A 82 17.08 -0.37 -15.92
N ARG A 83 16.76 0.17 -17.10
CA ARG A 83 17.64 0.17 -18.26
C ARG A 83 18.88 1.07 -18.03
N ILE A 84 18.70 2.22 -17.37
CA ILE A 84 19.81 3.14 -16.99
C ILE A 84 20.70 2.51 -15.93
N LEU A 85 20.14 1.81 -14.95
CA LEU A 85 20.91 1.08 -13.93
C LEU A 85 21.81 0.02 -14.54
N GLY A 86 21.40 -0.59 -15.65
CA GLY A 86 22.16 -1.60 -16.37
C GLY A 86 22.30 -2.93 -15.64
N GLY A 87 23.23 -3.76 -16.08
CA GLY A 87 23.43 -5.09 -15.55
C GLY A 87 22.18 -5.98 -15.75
N LEU A 88 21.76 -6.70 -14.72
CA LEU A 88 20.56 -7.55 -14.71
C LEU A 88 19.30 -6.83 -14.22
N SER A 89 19.35 -5.52 -13.99
CA SER A 89 18.22 -4.75 -13.41
C SER A 89 16.99 -4.78 -14.30
N LEU A 90 17.16 -4.68 -15.62
CA LEU A 90 16.05 -4.72 -16.55
C LEU A 90 15.38 -6.09 -16.60
N ASP A 91 16.19 -7.16 -16.64
CA ASP A 91 15.69 -8.53 -16.63
C ASP A 91 14.96 -8.82 -15.32
N LYS A 92 15.54 -8.41 -14.19
CA LYS A 92 14.90 -8.51 -12.87
C LYS A 92 13.57 -7.75 -12.82
N PHE A 93 13.52 -6.54 -13.39
CA PHE A 93 12.28 -5.77 -13.44
C PHE A 93 11.18 -6.47 -14.27
N TYR A 94 11.55 -7.07 -15.40
CA TYR A 94 10.60 -7.81 -16.23
C TYR A 94 10.11 -9.11 -15.59
N ASP A 95 10.99 -9.81 -14.87
CA ASP A 95 10.68 -11.09 -14.26
C ASP A 95 9.90 -10.93 -12.93
N GLU A 96 10.23 -9.91 -12.14
CA GLU A 96 9.73 -9.78 -10.78
C GLU A 96 8.80 -8.56 -10.58
N GLY A 97 9.00 -7.47 -11.32
CA GLY A 97 8.22 -6.24 -11.18
C GLY A 97 8.44 -5.51 -9.86
N SER A 98 7.40 -4.87 -9.36
CA SER A 98 7.36 -4.18 -8.06
C SER A 98 6.18 -4.67 -7.23
N PHE A 99 6.39 -4.92 -5.95
CA PHE A 99 5.36 -5.42 -5.05
C PHE A 99 5.11 -4.46 -3.89
N ALA A 100 3.86 -4.33 -3.50
CA ALA A 100 3.48 -3.66 -2.27
C ALA A 100 2.11 -4.15 -1.78
N THR A 101 1.90 -4.09 -0.47
CA THR A 101 0.60 -4.23 0.15
C THR A 101 -0.13 -2.90 0.15
N LEU A 102 -1.40 -2.88 0.47
CA LEU A 102 -2.16 -1.64 0.60
C LEU A 102 -3.28 -1.81 1.62
N VAL A 103 -3.36 -0.89 2.57
CA VAL A 103 -4.55 -0.68 3.37
C VAL A 103 -4.93 0.79 3.35
N ALA A 104 -6.19 1.07 3.08
CA ALA A 104 -6.71 2.43 3.02
C ALA A 104 -8.05 2.52 3.74
N VAL A 105 -8.27 3.66 4.39
CA VAL A 105 -9.51 3.98 5.10
C VAL A 105 -9.99 5.34 4.61
N TRP A 106 -11.20 5.38 4.08
CA TRP A 106 -11.90 6.59 3.66
C TRP A 106 -12.93 6.99 4.70
N ARG A 107 -12.87 8.24 5.12
CA ARG A 107 -13.93 8.84 5.94
C ARG A 107 -15.08 9.24 5.04
N LEU A 108 -16.25 8.65 5.25
CA LEU A 108 -17.47 8.97 4.51
C LEU A 108 -18.28 10.08 5.20
N SER A 109 -18.29 10.08 6.53
CA SER A 109 -18.97 11.07 7.36
C SER A 109 -18.29 11.19 8.73
N ASP A 110 -18.91 11.90 9.66
CA ASP A 110 -18.44 11.98 11.04
C ASP A 110 -18.58 10.66 11.81
N THR A 111 -19.39 9.74 11.30
CA THR A 111 -19.72 8.48 11.98
C THR A 111 -19.44 7.24 11.14
N GLU A 112 -19.00 7.41 9.89
CA GLU A 112 -18.83 6.30 8.96
C GLU A 112 -17.49 6.38 8.25
N CYS A 113 -16.84 5.24 8.12
CA CYS A 113 -15.68 5.05 7.27
C CYS A 113 -15.81 3.75 6.49
N GLN A 114 -15.09 3.68 5.39
CA GLN A 114 -14.93 2.45 4.62
C GLN A 114 -13.45 2.14 4.51
N TRP A 115 -13.11 0.88 4.61
CA TRP A 115 -11.73 0.42 4.44
C TRP A 115 -11.60 -0.60 3.32
N MET A 116 -10.40 -0.68 2.79
CA MET A 116 -9.96 -1.72 1.87
C MET A 116 -8.57 -2.19 2.30
N SER A 117 -8.31 -3.49 2.19
CA SER A 117 -7.02 -4.09 2.51
C SER A 117 -6.64 -5.09 1.41
N PHE A 118 -5.39 -5.02 0.98
CA PHE A 118 -4.78 -5.94 0.04
C PHE A 118 -3.40 -6.35 0.55
N GLY A 119 -3.13 -7.64 0.63
CA GLY A 119 -1.92 -8.18 1.24
C GLY A 119 -2.06 -8.35 2.75
N ASP A 120 -0.94 -8.26 3.47
CA ASP A 120 -0.85 -8.48 4.92
C ASP A 120 -0.87 -7.21 5.78
N SER A 121 -0.99 -6.04 5.16
CA SER A 121 -1.26 -4.79 5.89
C SER A 121 -2.68 -4.76 6.44
N VAL A 122 -2.85 -4.32 7.69
CA VAL A 122 -4.12 -4.42 8.41
C VAL A 122 -4.58 -3.09 8.97
N ALA A 123 -5.88 -2.82 8.82
CA ALA A 123 -6.58 -1.76 9.54
C ALA A 123 -7.28 -2.30 10.78
N PHE A 124 -7.21 -1.56 11.87
CA PHE A 124 -7.95 -1.82 13.11
C PHE A 124 -8.90 -0.66 13.40
N HIS A 125 -10.15 -0.99 13.73
CA HIS A 125 -11.14 -0.04 14.20
C HIS A 125 -11.61 -0.41 15.60
N TYR A 126 -11.44 0.51 16.55
CA TYR A 126 -11.93 0.34 17.91
C TYR A 126 -13.08 1.29 18.22
N ASN A 127 -14.23 0.73 18.52
CA ASN A 127 -15.41 1.50 18.92
C ASN A 127 -15.43 1.67 20.45
N TYR A 128 -15.17 2.89 20.93
CA TYR A 128 -15.11 3.20 22.37
C TYR A 128 -16.44 3.02 23.11
N ARG A 129 -17.57 3.14 22.42
CA ARG A 129 -18.91 2.99 23.03
C ARG A 129 -19.25 1.51 23.23
N THR A 130 -19.06 0.70 22.21
CA THR A 130 -19.40 -0.74 22.25
C THR A 130 -18.26 -1.60 22.78
N LYS A 131 -17.03 -1.04 22.90
CA LYS A 131 -15.80 -1.76 23.25
C LYS A 131 -15.44 -2.87 22.26
N GLN A 132 -15.90 -2.75 21.03
CA GLN A 132 -15.61 -3.70 19.96
C GLN A 132 -14.38 -3.27 19.17
N LEU A 133 -13.55 -4.26 18.84
CA LEU A 133 -12.43 -4.15 17.93
C LEU A 133 -12.78 -4.89 16.64
N GLU A 134 -12.66 -4.20 15.52
CA GLU A 134 -12.79 -4.76 14.17
C GLU A 134 -11.46 -4.62 13.45
N HIS A 135 -11.19 -5.49 12.50
CA HIS A 135 -9.98 -5.44 11.67
C HIS A 135 -10.28 -5.88 10.24
N SER A 136 -9.43 -5.43 9.30
CA SER A 136 -9.59 -5.71 7.87
C SER A 136 -9.18 -7.12 7.46
N PHE A 137 -8.55 -7.88 8.34
CA PHE A 137 -8.14 -9.27 8.11
C PHE A 137 -9.19 -10.25 8.65
N GLY A 138 -9.30 -11.46 8.05
CA GLY A 138 -10.33 -12.44 8.42
C GLY A 138 -10.26 -12.86 9.88
N THR A 139 -9.12 -13.43 10.32
CA THR A 139 -8.82 -13.68 11.75
C THR A 139 -7.34 -13.44 11.99
N LEU A 140 -6.96 -12.97 13.20
CA LEU A 140 -5.54 -12.82 13.56
C LEU A 140 -4.78 -14.16 13.51
N ALA A 141 -5.48 -15.29 13.63
CA ALA A 141 -4.91 -16.64 13.49
C ALA A 141 -4.54 -17.00 12.02
N ASP A 142 -4.99 -16.23 11.04
CA ASP A 142 -4.65 -16.45 9.64
C ASP A 142 -3.29 -15.87 9.27
N PHE A 143 -2.71 -14.99 10.11
CA PHE A 143 -1.36 -14.45 9.92
C PHE A 143 -0.25 -15.49 10.01
N ASP A 144 -0.44 -16.54 10.81
CA ASP A 144 0.58 -17.57 11.07
C ASP A 144 0.45 -18.80 10.14
N LYS A 145 -0.43 -18.76 9.14
CA LYS A 145 -0.53 -19.83 8.15
C LYS A 145 0.45 -19.57 7.00
N PRO A 146 1.33 -20.54 6.72
CA PRO A 146 2.24 -20.47 5.58
C PRO A 146 1.50 -20.53 4.26
#